data_d0ce09d4ad4914a98c528a3a77bbb778
#
_entry.id   d0ce09d4ad4914a98c528a3a77bbb778
#
_cell.length_a   1.000
_cell.length_b   1.000
_cell.length_c   1.000
_cell.angle_alpha   90.00
_cell.angle_beta   90.00
_cell.angle_gamma   90.00
#
_symmetry.space_group_name_H-M   'P 1'
#
loop_
_entity.id
_entity.type
_entity.pdbx_description
1 polymer ?
#
loop_
_entity_poly.entity_id
_entity_poly.type
_entity_poly.pdbx_seq_one_letter_code
_entity_poly.pdbx_strand_id
1 'polypeptide(L)'
;MKIILQNNESDCLLACYAMLLNNLGLEIPLYEIYKEDMIPADGLNLSYLMKLNKRFKVGIKAYRILLKDIAVCLDKSIPVILHWNDNHFVVLLKIRNKKYTIIDPAIGKITYSEEEVLKHYSGICVTVFKGAEFKRIKYFKNEGPHQGRFKREKRILRLVW
;
A
#
# COMPACT_ATOMS: atom_id res chain seq x y z
N MET A 1 7.11 9.35 0.09
CA MET A 1 6.47 8.10 0.56
C MET A 1 7.55 7.13 1.01
N LYS A 2 7.36 6.48 2.16
CA LYS A 2 8.25 5.45 2.68
C LYS A 2 8.11 4.17 1.83
N ILE A 3 9.22 3.58 1.40
CA ILE A 3 9.23 2.30 0.68
C ILE A 3 9.10 1.18 1.69
N ILE A 4 8.18 0.25 1.44
CA ILE A 4 7.97 -0.96 2.24
C ILE A 4 8.15 -2.15 1.29
N LEU A 5 9.15 -2.97 1.59
CA LEU A 5 9.41 -4.18 0.82
C LEU A 5 8.53 -5.32 1.32
N GLN A 6 8.17 -6.23 0.42
CA GLN A 6 7.49 -7.47 0.77
C GLN A 6 8.44 -8.43 1.51
N ASN A 7 7.88 -9.27 2.37
CA ASN A 7 8.65 -10.31 3.04
C ASN A 7 8.62 -11.64 2.24
N ASN A 8 7.52 -11.89 1.54
CA ASN A 8 7.28 -13.08 0.73
C ASN A 8 6.65 -12.69 -0.60
N GLU A 9 6.64 -13.59 -1.56
CA GLU A 9 6.01 -13.36 -2.88
C GLU A 9 4.51 -13.08 -2.78
N SER A 10 3.82 -13.66 -1.79
CA SER A 10 2.40 -13.45 -1.55
C SER A 10 2.04 -12.08 -0.94
N ASP A 11 3.03 -11.30 -0.50
CA ASP A 11 2.82 -10.08 0.28
C ASP A 11 2.77 -8.79 -0.56
N CYS A 12 3.00 -8.87 -1.85
CA CYS A 12 3.16 -7.69 -2.70
C CYS A 12 1.99 -6.71 -2.58
N LEU A 13 0.76 -7.19 -2.61
CA LEU A 13 -0.43 -6.34 -2.47
C LEU A 13 -0.48 -5.67 -1.09
N LEU A 14 -0.12 -6.39 -0.03
CA LEU A 14 -0.14 -5.86 1.33
C LEU A 14 0.94 -4.81 1.55
N ALA A 15 2.14 -5.04 1.00
CA ALA A 15 3.22 -4.05 1.03
C ALA A 15 2.84 -2.77 0.27
N CYS A 16 2.22 -2.91 -0.91
CA CYS A 16 1.67 -1.78 -1.66
C CYS A 16 0.61 -1.03 -0.86
N TYR A 17 -0.32 -1.75 -0.24
CA TYR A 17 -1.36 -1.16 0.59
C TYR A 17 -0.78 -0.41 1.79
N ALA A 18 0.19 -1.00 2.50
CA ALA A 18 0.89 -0.35 3.61
C ALA A 18 1.59 0.94 3.19
N MET A 19 2.19 0.98 2.00
CA MET A 19 2.79 2.19 1.44
C MET A 19 1.75 3.29 1.20
N LEU A 20 0.57 2.94 0.69
CA LEU A 20 -0.51 3.90 0.49
C LEU A 20 -1.09 4.39 1.82
N LEU A 21 -1.27 3.52 2.81
CA LEU A 21 -1.68 3.91 4.16
C LEU A 21 -0.70 4.90 4.77
N ASN A 22 0.61 4.63 4.67
CA ASN A 22 1.65 5.55 5.11
C ASN A 22 1.56 6.92 4.42
N ASN A 23 1.29 6.93 3.12
CA ASN A 23 1.11 8.17 2.35
C ASN A 23 -0.09 8.99 2.83
N LEU A 24 -1.13 8.34 3.30
CA LEU A 24 -2.31 8.98 3.89
C LEU A 24 -2.07 9.47 5.33
N GLY A 25 -0.97 9.08 5.96
CA GLY A 25 -0.64 9.42 7.34
C GLY A 25 -1.01 8.36 8.37
N LEU A 26 -1.23 7.10 7.92
CA LEU A 26 -1.36 5.92 8.76
C LEU A 26 -0.02 5.18 8.76
N GLU A 27 0.90 5.56 9.65
CA GLU A 27 2.21 4.93 9.76
C GLU A 27 2.12 3.58 10.49
N ILE A 28 1.62 2.57 9.77
CA ILE A 28 1.42 1.22 10.30
C ILE A 28 2.50 0.31 9.72
N PRO A 29 3.30 -0.38 10.55
CA PRO A 29 4.26 -1.35 10.08
C PRO A 29 3.55 -2.55 9.43
N LEU A 30 4.20 -3.15 8.43
CA LEU A 30 3.64 -4.29 7.71
C LEU A 30 3.22 -5.44 8.63
N TYR A 31 4.03 -5.77 9.64
CA TYR A 31 3.73 -6.84 10.60
C TYR A 31 2.47 -6.59 11.44
N GLU A 32 2.09 -5.33 11.67
CA GLU A 32 0.84 -5.01 12.37
C GLU A 32 -0.40 -5.25 11.51
N ILE A 33 -0.25 -5.15 10.19
CA ILE A 33 -1.33 -5.44 9.24
C ILE A 33 -1.58 -6.95 9.18
N TYR A 34 -0.53 -7.77 9.32
CA TYR A 34 -0.61 -9.23 9.30
C TYR A 34 -1.29 -9.87 10.52
N LYS A 35 -1.35 -9.18 11.66
CA LYS A 35 -1.66 -9.79 12.96
C LYS A 35 -3.03 -10.47 13.09
N GLU A 36 -3.96 -10.21 12.20
CA GLU A 36 -5.34 -10.62 12.41
C GLU A 36 -5.84 -11.75 11.49
N ASP A 37 -5.11 -12.04 10.41
CA ASP A 37 -5.52 -13.10 9.49
C ASP A 37 -4.28 -13.75 8.83
N MET A 38 -4.32 -15.07 8.68
CA MET A 38 -3.35 -15.78 7.86
C MET A 38 -3.54 -15.36 6.39
N ILE A 39 -2.44 -14.99 5.76
CA ILE A 39 -2.46 -14.71 4.31
C ILE A 39 -2.71 -16.04 3.59
N PRO A 40 -3.71 -16.12 2.70
CA PRO A 40 -3.94 -17.30 1.89
C PRO A 40 -2.68 -17.68 1.10
N ALA A 41 -2.41 -18.97 0.94
CA ALA A 41 -1.23 -19.46 0.23
C ALA A 41 -1.17 -19.03 -1.25
N ASP A 42 -2.33 -18.73 -1.83
CA ASP A 42 -2.51 -18.20 -3.19
C ASP A 42 -2.37 -16.67 -3.29
N GLY A 43 -1.95 -16.03 -2.20
CA GLY A 43 -1.73 -14.60 -2.12
C GLY A 43 -2.97 -13.79 -1.74
N LEU A 44 -2.77 -12.49 -1.59
CA LEU A 44 -3.82 -11.55 -1.23
C LEU A 44 -4.57 -11.06 -2.46
N ASN A 45 -5.87 -11.01 -2.35
CA ASN A 45 -6.76 -10.44 -3.34
C ASN A 45 -7.42 -9.14 -2.84
N LEU A 46 -8.11 -8.44 -3.75
CA LEU A 46 -8.80 -7.19 -3.43
C LEU A 46 -9.88 -7.36 -2.35
N SER A 47 -10.51 -8.54 -2.24
CA SER A 47 -11.51 -8.82 -1.21
C SER A 47 -10.93 -8.76 0.21
N TYR A 48 -9.67 -9.17 0.38
CA TYR A 48 -8.96 -9.05 1.65
C TYR A 48 -8.71 -7.59 2.03
N LEU A 49 -8.30 -6.75 1.06
CA LEU A 49 -8.15 -5.33 1.30
C LEU A 49 -9.45 -4.65 1.75
N MET A 50 -10.59 -5.11 1.25
CA MET A 50 -11.90 -4.59 1.68
C MET A 50 -12.19 -4.85 3.16
N LYS A 51 -11.70 -5.96 3.73
CA LYS A 51 -11.78 -6.22 5.19
C LYS A 51 -10.89 -5.26 5.97
N LEU A 52 -9.65 -5.05 5.52
CA LEU A 52 -8.71 -4.13 6.16
C LEU A 52 -9.19 -2.68 6.15
N ASN A 53 -9.94 -2.27 5.15
CA ASN A 53 -10.50 -0.92 5.05
C ASN A 53 -11.35 -0.52 6.24
N LYS A 54 -12.19 -1.43 6.71
CA LYS A 54 -13.05 -1.18 7.88
C LYS A 54 -12.20 -0.88 9.12
N ARG A 55 -11.06 -1.58 9.26
CA ARG A 55 -10.13 -1.40 10.37
C ARG A 55 -9.47 -0.02 10.35
N PHE A 56 -8.99 0.40 9.18
CA PHE A 56 -8.22 1.64 9.03
C PHE A 56 -9.06 2.86 8.66
N LYS A 57 -10.37 2.71 8.50
CA LYS A 57 -11.29 3.79 8.12
C LYS A 57 -10.88 4.48 6.82
N VAL A 58 -10.38 3.70 5.86
CA VAL A 58 -10.05 4.13 4.51
C VAL A 58 -11.03 3.54 3.51
N GLY A 59 -11.13 4.17 2.35
CA GLY A 59 -11.87 3.64 1.22
C GLY A 59 -10.92 3.07 0.17
N ILE A 60 -11.38 2.07 -0.56
CA ILE A 60 -10.68 1.51 -1.74
C ILE A 60 -11.62 1.54 -2.93
N LYS A 61 -11.08 1.89 -4.09
CA LYS A 61 -11.74 1.72 -5.38
C LYS A 61 -10.81 1.06 -6.36
N ALA A 62 -11.30 0.03 -7.02
CA ALA A 62 -10.60 -0.63 -8.12
C ALA A 62 -11.23 -0.19 -9.44
N TYR A 63 -10.38 0.11 -10.42
CA TYR A 63 -10.78 0.54 -11.74
C TYR A 63 -10.14 -0.37 -12.78
N ARG A 64 -10.90 -0.67 -13.82
CA ARG A 64 -10.36 -1.18 -15.09
C ARG A 64 -10.15 0.01 -16.01
N ILE A 65 -8.90 0.38 -16.28
CA ILE A 65 -8.55 1.62 -16.97
C ILE A 65 -7.33 1.42 -17.86
N LEU A 66 -7.34 2.06 -19.02
CA LEU A 66 -6.20 2.03 -19.93
C LEU A 66 -5.03 2.86 -19.39
N LEU A 67 -3.81 2.48 -19.73
CA LEU A 67 -2.62 3.19 -19.26
C LEU A 67 -2.62 4.68 -19.62
N LYS A 68 -3.07 5.03 -20.83
CA LYS A 68 -3.17 6.42 -21.29
C LYS A 68 -4.05 7.31 -20.40
N ASP A 69 -5.04 6.71 -19.72
CA ASP A 69 -6.03 7.41 -18.90
C ASP A 69 -5.69 7.32 -17.41
N ILE A 70 -4.64 6.59 -17.03
CA ILE A 70 -4.31 6.29 -15.62
C ILE A 70 -3.96 7.54 -14.81
N ALA A 71 -3.53 8.61 -15.46
CA ALA A 71 -3.23 9.90 -14.83
C ALA A 71 -4.42 10.45 -14.03
N VAL A 72 -5.65 10.12 -14.44
CA VAL A 72 -6.89 10.50 -13.73
C VAL A 72 -6.96 9.85 -12.34
N CYS A 73 -6.40 8.65 -12.18
CA CYS A 73 -6.34 7.95 -10.89
C CYS A 73 -5.30 8.55 -9.94
N LEU A 74 -4.30 9.28 -10.46
CA LEU A 74 -3.26 9.96 -9.69
C LEU A 74 -3.71 11.35 -9.20
N ASP A 75 -4.95 11.50 -8.78
CA ASP A 75 -5.47 12.78 -8.30
C ASP A 75 -4.57 13.36 -7.20
N LYS A 76 -4.17 14.64 -7.37
CA LYS A 76 -3.35 15.38 -6.41
C LYS A 76 -2.06 14.66 -5.97
N SER A 77 -1.43 13.91 -6.87
CA SER A 77 -0.23 13.14 -6.60
C SER A 77 -0.42 12.03 -5.54
N ILE A 78 -1.64 11.53 -5.39
CA ILE A 78 -1.89 10.35 -4.54
C ILE A 78 -1.44 9.10 -5.30
N PRO A 79 -0.51 8.31 -4.75
CA PRO A 79 -0.06 7.07 -5.39
C PRO A 79 -1.20 6.06 -5.54
N VAL A 80 -1.09 5.20 -6.54
CA VAL A 80 -2.07 4.15 -6.81
C VAL A 80 -1.38 2.79 -6.93
N ILE A 81 -2.10 1.71 -6.64
CA ILE A 81 -1.61 0.35 -6.85
C ILE A 81 -1.97 -0.07 -8.26
N LEU A 82 -1.02 -0.65 -8.98
CA LEU A 82 -1.22 -1.28 -10.28
C LEU A 82 -1.13 -2.78 -10.14
N HIS A 83 -2.03 -3.50 -10.80
CA HIS A 83 -1.86 -4.93 -11.02
C HIS A 83 -0.84 -5.13 -12.15
N TRP A 84 0.17 -5.93 -11.86
CA TRP A 84 1.40 -6.05 -12.63
C TRP A 84 1.64 -7.50 -13.02
N ASN A 85 1.83 -7.76 -14.28
CA ASN A 85 1.78 -9.11 -14.80
C ASN A 85 0.47 -9.80 -14.35
N ASP A 86 0.44 -11.11 -14.18
CA ASP A 86 -0.77 -11.83 -13.83
C ASP A 86 -1.02 -11.96 -12.33
N ASN A 87 0.00 -11.75 -11.49
CA ASN A 87 -0.06 -12.07 -10.06
C ASN A 87 0.75 -11.13 -9.15
N HIS A 88 1.19 -9.98 -9.65
CA HIS A 88 2.01 -9.04 -8.88
C HIS A 88 1.31 -7.69 -8.72
N PHE A 89 1.72 -6.92 -7.73
CA PHE A 89 1.23 -5.56 -7.47
C PHE A 89 2.40 -4.62 -7.23
N VAL A 90 2.30 -3.42 -7.78
CA VAL A 90 3.29 -2.35 -7.62
C VAL A 90 2.59 -1.02 -7.34
N VAL A 91 3.32 -0.04 -6.84
CA VAL A 91 2.79 1.31 -6.60
C VAL A 91 3.27 2.26 -7.67
N LEU A 92 2.34 2.85 -8.42
CA LEU A 92 2.63 3.99 -9.28
C LEU A 92 2.66 5.26 -8.44
N LEU A 93 3.84 5.85 -8.31
CA LEU A 93 4.06 7.04 -7.49
C LEU A 93 3.75 8.32 -8.26
N LYS A 94 4.20 8.42 -9.50
CA LYS A 94 4.00 9.60 -10.37
C LYS A 94 4.31 9.28 -11.83
N ILE A 95 3.74 10.11 -12.69
CA ILE A 95 4.06 10.15 -14.13
C ILE A 95 4.62 11.55 -14.43
N ARG A 96 5.76 11.60 -15.11
CA ARG A 96 6.36 12.85 -15.59
C ARG A 96 7.07 12.62 -16.92
N ASN A 97 6.75 13.40 -17.94
CA ASN A 97 7.36 13.29 -19.28
C ASN A 97 7.36 11.84 -19.82
N LYS A 98 6.21 11.16 -19.76
CA LYS A 98 6.05 9.74 -20.14
C LYS A 98 6.98 8.77 -19.40
N LYS A 99 7.54 9.18 -18.27
CA LYS A 99 8.28 8.34 -17.35
C LYS A 99 7.42 8.04 -16.13
N TYR A 100 7.30 6.76 -15.81
CA TYR A 100 6.48 6.21 -14.74
C TYR A 100 7.40 5.82 -13.59
N THR A 101 7.31 6.55 -12.48
CA THR A 101 8.05 6.17 -11.26
C THR A 101 7.21 5.17 -10.49
N ILE A 102 7.71 3.95 -10.40
CA ILE A 102 7.04 2.81 -9.78
C ILE A 102 7.86 2.34 -8.58
N ILE A 103 7.18 1.92 -7.53
CA ILE A 103 7.79 1.20 -6.42
C ILE A 103 7.28 -0.23 -6.49
N ASP A 104 8.19 -1.13 -6.77
CA ASP A 104 7.97 -2.56 -6.71
C ASP A 104 8.34 -3.06 -5.32
N PRO A 105 7.42 -3.68 -4.57
CA PRO A 105 7.72 -4.16 -3.22
C PRO A 105 8.76 -5.28 -3.17
N ALA A 106 9.08 -5.92 -4.30
CA ALA A 106 10.13 -6.93 -4.39
C ALA A 106 11.53 -6.33 -4.53
N ILE A 107 11.67 -5.19 -5.23
CA ILE A 107 12.98 -4.68 -5.64
C ILE A 107 13.21 -3.19 -5.35
N GLY A 108 12.16 -2.44 -5.03
CA GLY A 108 12.26 -1.02 -4.69
C GLY A 108 11.79 -0.09 -5.80
N LYS A 109 12.37 1.11 -5.85
CA LYS A 109 11.93 2.19 -6.74
C LYS A 109 12.60 2.11 -8.11
N ILE A 110 11.79 2.10 -9.17
CA ILE A 110 12.21 2.01 -10.56
C ILE A 110 11.49 3.06 -11.39
N THR A 111 12.11 3.48 -12.48
CA THR A 111 11.48 4.37 -13.48
C THR A 111 11.38 3.63 -14.80
N TYR A 112 10.17 3.48 -15.30
CA TYR A 112 9.85 2.84 -16.56
C TYR A 112 9.45 3.85 -17.64
N SER A 113 9.67 3.52 -18.89
CA SER A 113 9.02 4.17 -20.03
C SER A 113 7.57 3.70 -20.14
N GLU A 114 6.77 4.41 -20.93
CA GLU A 114 5.38 4.01 -21.22
C GLU A 114 5.32 2.63 -21.87
N GLU A 115 6.22 2.34 -22.81
CA GLU A 115 6.30 1.05 -23.50
C GLU A 115 6.62 -0.11 -22.54
N GLU A 116 7.51 0.11 -21.59
CA GLU A 116 7.83 -0.88 -20.56
C GLU A 116 6.64 -1.15 -19.65
N VAL A 117 5.94 -0.08 -19.21
CA VAL A 117 4.74 -0.24 -18.38
C VAL A 117 3.65 -1.02 -19.11
N LEU A 118 3.43 -0.75 -20.40
CA LEU A 118 2.44 -1.45 -21.21
C LEU A 118 2.68 -2.96 -21.29
N LYS A 119 3.92 -3.43 -21.18
CA LYS A 119 4.25 -4.86 -21.17
C LYS A 119 3.80 -5.58 -19.91
N HIS A 120 3.64 -4.86 -18.81
CA HIS A 120 3.41 -5.42 -17.49
C HIS A 120 2.05 -5.07 -16.89
N TYR A 121 1.52 -3.89 -17.21
CA TYR A 121 0.26 -3.41 -16.64
C TYR A 121 -0.94 -4.17 -17.20
N SER A 122 -1.70 -4.80 -16.31
CA SER A 122 -2.85 -5.65 -16.69
C SER A 122 -4.18 -4.89 -16.86
N GLY A 123 -4.17 -3.57 -16.76
CA GLY A 123 -5.39 -2.75 -16.91
C GLY A 123 -6.17 -2.54 -15.61
N ILE A 124 -5.65 -2.96 -14.45
CA ILE A 124 -6.31 -2.77 -13.16
C ILE A 124 -5.50 -1.81 -12.29
N CYS A 125 -6.17 -0.77 -11.80
CA CYS A 125 -5.64 0.23 -10.89
C CYS A 125 -6.48 0.28 -9.62
N VAL A 126 -5.83 0.39 -8.46
CA VAL A 126 -6.50 0.48 -7.16
C VAL A 126 -6.08 1.75 -6.46
N THR A 127 -7.06 2.54 -6.04
CA THR A 127 -6.88 3.76 -5.25
C THR A 127 -7.27 3.53 -3.81
N VAL A 128 -6.53 4.15 -2.88
CA VAL A 128 -6.84 4.16 -1.45
C VAL A 128 -7.01 5.61 -1.02
N PHE A 129 -8.10 5.93 -0.35
CA PHE A 129 -8.45 7.29 0.04
C PHE A 129 -8.99 7.35 1.47
N LYS A 130 -8.96 8.54 2.06
CA LYS A 130 -9.48 8.77 3.41
C LYS A 130 -10.98 8.57 3.46
N GLY A 131 -11.45 7.69 4.33
CA GLY A 131 -12.88 7.56 4.66
C GLY A 131 -13.37 8.72 5.53
N ALA A 132 -14.68 8.82 5.72
CA ALA A 132 -15.30 9.89 6.51
C ALA A 132 -14.82 9.91 7.98
N GLU A 133 -14.53 8.75 8.55
CA GLU A 133 -14.06 8.60 9.94
C GLU A 133 -12.52 8.44 10.03
N PHE A 134 -11.80 8.84 8.99
CA PHE A 134 -10.36 8.68 8.94
C PHE A 134 -9.66 9.50 10.03
N LYS A 135 -8.74 8.88 10.76
CA LYS A 135 -7.86 9.52 11.75
C LYS A 135 -6.41 9.17 11.44
N ARG A 136 -5.54 10.16 11.48
CA ARG A 136 -4.10 9.91 11.34
C ARG A 136 -3.59 9.08 12.52
N ILE A 137 -2.78 8.08 12.24
CA ILE A 137 -2.11 7.26 13.25
C ILE A 137 -0.61 7.33 12.99
N LYS A 138 0.17 7.72 14.01
CA LYS A 138 1.62 7.57 14.00
C LYS A 138 1.98 6.38 14.87
N TYR A 139 2.70 5.46 14.31
CA TYR A 139 3.23 4.32 15.04
C TYR A 139 4.62 4.68 15.59
N PHE A 140 4.71 4.88 16.88
CA PHE A 140 6.01 5.07 17.55
C PHE A 140 6.55 3.70 17.94
N LYS A 141 7.67 3.30 17.33
CA LYS A 141 8.46 2.19 17.80
C LYS A 141 9.11 2.64 19.10
N ASN A 142 8.69 2.11 20.24
CA ASN A 142 9.44 2.27 21.48
C ASN A 142 10.74 1.48 21.31
N GLU A 143 11.82 2.15 20.97
CA GLU A 143 13.16 1.61 21.10
C GLU A 143 13.53 1.61 22.59
N GLY A 144 13.14 0.55 23.28
CA GLY A 144 13.61 0.27 24.63
C GLY A 144 14.64 -0.86 24.60
N PRO A 145 15.64 -0.89 25.49
CA PRO A 145 16.67 -1.90 25.50
C PRO A 145 16.09 -3.29 25.72
N HIS A 146 16.65 -4.24 24.98
CA HIS A 146 16.36 -5.66 25.12
C HIS A 146 16.50 -6.12 26.57
N GLN A 147 15.39 -6.39 27.25
CA GLN A 147 15.30 -7.43 28.27
C GLN A 147 13.85 -7.80 28.52
N GLY A 148 13.60 -9.12 28.45
CA GLY A 148 12.31 -9.76 28.45
C GLY A 148 11.35 -9.34 29.56
N ARG A 149 10.21 -8.92 29.11
CA ARG A 149 8.88 -9.19 29.69
C ARG A 149 7.84 -8.55 28.78
N PHE A 150 7.14 -9.36 28.04
CA PHE A 150 5.94 -8.92 27.33
C PHE A 150 4.88 -8.45 28.35
N LYS A 151 4.84 -7.15 28.63
CA LYS A 151 3.63 -6.51 29.10
C LYS A 151 2.95 -5.88 27.89
N ARG A 152 1.87 -6.49 27.47
CA ARG A 152 0.90 -5.92 26.55
C ARG A 152 0.29 -4.67 27.20
N GLU A 153 0.88 -3.53 27.00
CA GLU A 153 0.16 -2.27 27.17
C GLU A 153 -0.22 -1.76 25.77
N LYS A 154 -1.49 -1.88 25.47
CA LYS A 154 -2.14 -1.10 24.41
C LYS A 154 -2.10 0.36 24.82
N ARG A 155 -1.00 1.05 24.58
CA ARG A 155 -1.01 2.51 24.59
C ARG A 155 -1.64 2.98 23.29
N ILE A 156 -2.92 3.21 23.38
CA ILE A 156 -3.69 3.95 22.39
C ILE A 156 -3.13 5.36 22.35
N LEU A 157 -2.61 5.67 21.23
CA LEU A 157 -2.10 6.89 20.72
C LEU A 157 -2.89 8.13 21.05
N ARG A 158 -2.21 9.15 21.48
CA ARG A 158 -2.74 10.51 21.45
C ARG A 158 -3.07 10.90 20.02
N LEU A 159 -4.33 11.14 19.78
CA LEU A 159 -4.82 11.82 18.60
C LEU A 159 -4.23 13.23 18.59
N VAL A 160 -3.45 13.54 17.57
CA VAL A 160 -3.02 14.92 17.31
C VAL A 160 -3.98 15.47 16.27
N TRP A 161 -4.69 16.50 16.69
CA TRP A 161 -5.61 17.30 15.87
C TRP A 161 -4.84 18.07 14.79
#